data_97fd15d8fd9576d873abb0eb936953d8
#
_entry.id   97fd15d8fd9576d873abb0eb936953d8
#
_cell.length_a   1.000
_cell.length_b   1.000
_cell.length_c   1.000
_cell.angle_alpha   90.00
_cell.angle_beta   90.00
_cell.angle_gamma   90.00
#
_symmetry.space_group_name_H-M   'P 1'
#
loop_
_entity.id
_entity.type
_entity.pdbx_description
1 polymer ?
#
loop_
_entity_poly.entity_id
_entity_poly.type
_entity_poly.pdbx_seq_one_letter_code
_entity_poly.pdbx_strand_id
1 'polypeptide(L)'
;MPAIETSIGSIHYTEQGQGQPLVLLHANPGEGRDFEAVIPQLARNHRVIALDWPGYGGSSLRGDPSSASVFTCYAALVEFVSTLGLPPAVFIGNSVGGNAAVRLAIEQPQRVRGLVLASPGGFTPHNALTRGFCRLQGSRLSIPPYWFARLYLRRRTPATEAMLQRARGPQSTSERMTLNRAMWRSFGRPESDLRVLARAVAAPTLLLFGAQDPAIPAAKDGRVAARAMPSAKLVVLPCGHAPFAEVPGLFLAEVESFLAGLPAVHGPVTGLHRQAS
;
A
#
# COMPACT_ATOMS: atom_id res chain seq x y z
N MET A 1 -7.14 8.55 -18.62
CA MET A 1 -7.25 7.72 -17.41
C MET A 1 -7.92 8.55 -16.34
N PRO A 2 -8.77 7.99 -15.49
CA PRO A 2 -9.51 8.75 -14.50
C PRO A 2 -8.56 9.32 -13.43
N ALA A 3 -8.93 10.50 -12.91
CA ALA A 3 -8.24 11.15 -11.80
C ALA A 3 -9.26 11.81 -10.88
N ILE A 4 -8.90 11.93 -9.60
CA ILE A 4 -9.68 12.62 -8.57
C ILE A 4 -8.88 13.79 -8.05
N GLU A 5 -9.49 14.97 -8.05
CA GLU A 5 -8.91 16.16 -7.42
C GLU A 5 -9.04 16.08 -5.92
N THR A 6 -7.92 16.28 -5.23
CA THR A 6 -7.82 16.36 -3.77
C THR A 6 -7.11 17.63 -3.33
N SER A 7 -7.14 17.94 -2.06
CA SER A 7 -6.36 19.07 -1.51
C SER A 7 -4.85 18.85 -1.68
N ILE A 8 -4.42 17.59 -1.79
CA ILE A 8 -3.02 17.18 -1.91
C ILE A 8 -2.53 17.21 -3.37
N GLY A 9 -3.42 17.07 -4.34
CA GLY A 9 -3.13 17.02 -5.77
C GLY A 9 -4.14 16.19 -6.54
N SER A 10 -3.92 16.02 -7.84
CA SER A 10 -4.74 15.17 -8.71
C SER A 10 -4.27 13.73 -8.58
N ILE A 11 -5.13 12.84 -8.12
CA ILE A 11 -4.84 11.43 -7.88
C ILE A 11 -5.34 10.61 -9.05
N HIS A 12 -4.40 10.16 -9.86
CA HIS A 12 -4.64 9.22 -10.96
C HIS A 12 -4.88 7.81 -10.43
N TYR A 13 -5.76 7.07 -11.10
CA TYR A 13 -5.98 5.65 -10.79
C TYR A 13 -6.40 4.87 -12.04
N THR A 14 -6.28 3.57 -11.96
CA THR A 14 -6.84 2.62 -12.92
C THR A 14 -7.93 1.81 -12.22
N GLU A 15 -8.92 1.37 -13.00
CA GLU A 15 -10.03 0.56 -12.49
C GLU A 15 -10.32 -0.58 -13.45
N GLN A 16 -10.52 -1.79 -12.91
CA GLN A 16 -10.89 -2.97 -13.67
C GLN A 16 -11.80 -3.89 -12.86
N GLY A 17 -12.75 -4.55 -13.55
CA GLY A 17 -13.69 -5.47 -12.94
C GLY A 17 -14.88 -4.78 -12.28
N GLN A 18 -15.71 -5.57 -11.60
CA GLN A 18 -16.92 -5.12 -10.92
C GLN A 18 -17.11 -5.87 -9.60
N GLY A 19 -17.98 -5.39 -8.71
CA GLY A 19 -18.25 -6.00 -7.42
C GLY A 19 -17.62 -5.27 -6.24
N GLN A 20 -17.24 -6.01 -5.22
CA GLN A 20 -16.65 -5.43 -3.99
C GLN A 20 -15.30 -4.75 -4.28
N PRO A 21 -15.08 -3.52 -3.78
CA PRO A 21 -13.87 -2.79 -4.10
C PRO A 21 -12.64 -3.36 -3.40
N LEU A 22 -11.57 -3.53 -4.19
CA LEU A 22 -10.20 -3.75 -3.75
C LEU A 22 -9.36 -2.53 -4.14
N VAL A 23 -8.77 -1.85 -3.18
CA VAL A 23 -7.94 -0.66 -3.42
C VAL A 23 -6.47 -1.04 -3.25
N LEU A 24 -5.69 -0.93 -4.32
CA LEU A 24 -4.28 -1.28 -4.38
C LEU A 24 -3.40 -0.05 -4.16
N LEU A 25 -2.49 -0.12 -3.20
CA LEU A 25 -1.69 0.97 -2.69
C LEU A 25 -0.20 0.62 -2.80
N HIS A 26 0.50 1.26 -3.72
CA HIS A 26 1.90 0.92 -4.04
C HIS A 26 2.92 1.41 -3.01
N ALA A 27 4.15 0.95 -3.13
CA ALA A 27 5.30 1.33 -2.30
C ALA A 27 5.93 2.67 -2.72
N ASN A 28 6.99 3.08 -2.00
CA ASN A 28 7.89 4.18 -2.36
C ASN A 28 9.30 3.65 -2.69
N PRO A 29 9.84 3.91 -3.87
CA PRO A 29 9.15 4.42 -5.06
C PRO A 29 8.26 3.35 -5.69
N GLY A 30 7.22 3.77 -6.44
CA GLY A 30 6.32 2.86 -7.12
C GLY A 30 5.21 3.59 -7.86
N GLU A 31 4.25 2.83 -8.35
CA GLU A 31 3.02 3.31 -8.99
C GLU A 31 1.97 2.19 -9.07
N GLY A 32 0.71 2.50 -9.37
CA GLY A 32 -0.38 1.52 -9.42
C GLY A 32 -0.12 0.35 -10.36
N ARG A 33 0.63 0.57 -11.46
CA ARG A 33 1.05 -0.49 -12.40
C ARG A 33 1.99 -1.55 -11.80
N ASP A 34 2.51 -1.34 -10.60
CA ASP A 34 3.34 -2.36 -9.95
C ASP A 34 2.54 -3.63 -9.63
N PHE A 35 1.19 -3.51 -9.56
CA PHE A 35 0.27 -4.62 -9.34
C PHE A 35 -0.23 -5.30 -10.63
N GLU A 36 0.29 -4.95 -11.81
CA GLU A 36 -0.19 -5.43 -13.11
C GLU A 36 -0.31 -6.96 -13.23
N ALA A 37 0.58 -7.70 -12.56
CA ALA A 37 0.59 -9.16 -12.58
C ALA A 37 -0.61 -9.81 -11.84
N VAL A 38 -1.27 -9.10 -10.95
CA VAL A 38 -2.36 -9.64 -10.11
C VAL A 38 -3.72 -9.01 -10.39
N ILE A 39 -3.76 -7.81 -10.97
CA ILE A 39 -5.02 -7.12 -11.29
C ILE A 39 -5.96 -7.97 -12.14
N PRO A 40 -5.54 -8.61 -13.27
CA PRO A 40 -6.47 -9.36 -14.12
C PRO A 40 -7.20 -10.49 -13.41
N GLN A 41 -6.53 -11.19 -12.49
CA GLN A 41 -7.14 -12.29 -11.73
C GLN A 41 -8.10 -11.74 -10.67
N LEU A 42 -7.70 -10.73 -9.91
CA LEU A 42 -8.55 -10.09 -8.89
C LEU A 42 -9.79 -9.44 -9.51
N ALA A 43 -9.66 -8.85 -10.69
CA ALA A 43 -10.74 -8.17 -11.40
C ALA A 43 -11.81 -9.10 -11.95
N ARG A 44 -11.62 -10.42 -11.92
CA ARG A 44 -12.66 -11.38 -12.30
C ARG A 44 -13.87 -11.32 -11.37
N ASN A 45 -13.64 -11.06 -10.09
CA ASN A 45 -14.66 -11.11 -9.06
C ASN A 45 -14.77 -9.83 -8.22
N HIS A 46 -13.92 -8.83 -8.48
CA HIS A 46 -13.82 -7.62 -7.67
C HIS A 46 -13.65 -6.39 -8.56
N ARG A 47 -14.10 -5.25 -8.05
CA ARG A 47 -13.78 -3.93 -8.58
C ARG A 47 -12.39 -3.53 -8.08
N VAL A 48 -11.37 -3.69 -8.89
CA VAL A 48 -9.97 -3.43 -8.53
C VAL A 48 -9.60 -2.01 -8.92
N ILE A 49 -9.16 -1.23 -7.96
CA ILE A 49 -8.77 0.17 -8.11
C ILE A 49 -7.31 0.31 -7.69
N ALA A 50 -6.42 0.65 -8.59
CA ALA A 50 -5.01 0.88 -8.31
C ALA A 50 -4.69 2.36 -8.48
N LEU A 51 -4.39 3.07 -7.39
CA LEU A 51 -4.07 4.49 -7.41
C LEU A 51 -2.56 4.74 -7.49
N ASP A 52 -2.20 5.91 -7.99
CA ASP A 52 -0.85 6.45 -7.88
C ASP A 52 -0.80 7.46 -6.73
N TRP A 53 0.20 7.36 -5.86
CA TRP A 53 0.40 8.33 -4.78
C TRP A 53 0.69 9.74 -5.31
N PRO A 54 0.39 10.81 -4.52
CA PRO A 54 0.68 12.18 -4.93
C PRO A 54 2.13 12.34 -5.41
N GLY A 55 2.29 12.82 -6.64
CA GLY A 55 3.58 12.99 -7.28
C GLY A 55 4.17 11.72 -7.89
N TYR A 56 3.51 10.55 -7.85
CA TYR A 56 3.96 9.30 -8.50
C TYR A 56 3.05 8.92 -9.68
N GLY A 57 3.55 8.04 -10.56
CA GLY A 57 2.80 7.57 -11.72
C GLY A 57 2.22 8.73 -12.55
N GLY A 58 0.91 8.73 -12.74
CA GLY A 58 0.14 9.79 -13.39
C GLY A 58 -0.36 10.88 -12.44
N SER A 59 -0.16 10.75 -11.13
CA SER A 59 -0.63 11.71 -10.13
C SER A 59 0.28 12.93 -10.01
N SER A 60 -0.33 14.08 -9.69
CA SER A 60 0.40 15.29 -9.31
C SER A 60 0.44 15.47 -7.80
N LEU A 61 1.43 16.19 -7.30
CA LEU A 61 1.47 16.71 -5.94
C LEU A 61 1.29 18.23 -6.00
N ARG A 62 0.40 18.78 -5.20
CA ARG A 62 0.25 20.23 -5.07
C ARG A 62 1.36 20.78 -4.17
N GLY A 63 2.07 21.78 -4.66
CA GLY A 63 3.15 22.46 -3.94
C GLY A 63 4.52 21.81 -4.12
N ASP A 64 5.38 21.96 -3.13
CA ASP A 64 6.78 21.53 -3.22
C ASP A 64 6.91 20.00 -3.07
N PRO A 65 7.61 19.31 -3.99
CA PRO A 65 7.90 17.88 -3.88
C PRO A 65 8.56 17.46 -2.55
N SER A 66 9.25 18.39 -1.87
CA SER A 66 9.86 18.11 -0.56
C SER A 66 8.85 17.97 0.58
N SER A 67 7.58 18.31 0.36
CA SER A 67 6.47 18.14 1.32
C SER A 67 5.89 16.72 1.33
N ALA A 68 6.26 15.87 0.37
CA ALA A 68 5.79 14.50 0.30
C ALA A 68 6.13 13.73 1.58
N SER A 69 5.19 12.91 2.03
CA SER A 69 5.33 12.14 3.28
C SER A 69 4.34 10.97 3.31
N VAL A 70 4.52 10.06 4.26
CA VAL A 70 3.52 9.01 4.55
C VAL A 70 2.17 9.63 4.95
N PHE A 71 2.17 10.84 5.50
CA PHE A 71 0.96 11.55 5.91
C PHE A 71 0.23 12.18 4.73
N THR A 72 0.96 12.68 3.72
CA THR A 72 0.33 13.17 2.47
C THR A 72 -0.28 12.01 1.68
N CYS A 73 0.33 10.82 1.68
CA CYS A 73 -0.29 9.62 1.11
C CYS A 73 -1.57 9.24 1.85
N TYR A 74 -1.55 9.27 3.18
CA TYR A 74 -2.74 8.99 3.99
C TYR A 74 -3.85 10.02 3.75
N ALA A 75 -3.55 11.32 3.76
CA ALA A 75 -4.53 12.38 3.51
C ALA A 75 -5.15 12.24 2.11
N ALA A 76 -4.32 11.98 1.09
CA ALA A 76 -4.80 11.73 -0.26
C ALA A 76 -5.71 10.49 -0.34
N LEU A 77 -5.40 9.41 0.38
CA LEU A 77 -6.23 8.21 0.45
C LEU A 77 -7.60 8.51 1.06
N VAL A 78 -7.65 9.28 2.15
CA VAL A 78 -8.90 9.67 2.82
C VAL A 78 -9.81 10.46 1.87
N GLU A 79 -9.25 11.46 1.19
CA GLU A 79 -10.01 12.27 0.22
C GLU A 79 -10.42 11.44 -1.00
N PHE A 80 -9.51 10.60 -1.53
CA PHE A 80 -9.78 9.71 -2.65
C PHE A 80 -10.96 8.79 -2.39
N VAL A 81 -10.95 8.07 -1.25
CA VAL A 81 -12.02 7.13 -0.88
C VAL A 81 -13.36 7.87 -0.68
N SER A 82 -13.32 9.08 -0.09
CA SER A 82 -14.50 9.91 0.13
C SER A 82 -15.09 10.41 -1.18
N THR A 83 -14.27 10.97 -2.06
CA THR A 83 -14.71 11.57 -3.33
C THR A 83 -15.22 10.51 -4.30
N LEU A 84 -14.56 9.34 -4.32
CA LEU A 84 -15.03 8.21 -5.15
C LEU A 84 -16.30 7.53 -4.60
N GLY A 85 -16.73 7.90 -3.38
CA GLY A 85 -17.92 7.34 -2.75
C GLY A 85 -17.83 5.83 -2.52
N LEU A 86 -16.62 5.32 -2.21
CA LEU A 86 -16.43 3.87 -2.05
C LEU A 86 -17.20 3.36 -0.83
N PRO A 87 -17.95 2.24 -0.98
CA PRO A 87 -18.41 1.47 0.18
C PRO A 87 -17.19 0.89 0.94
N PRO A 88 -17.40 0.29 2.12
CA PRO A 88 -16.31 -0.37 2.84
C PRO A 88 -15.53 -1.32 1.93
N ALA A 89 -14.21 -1.08 1.80
CA ALA A 89 -13.33 -1.75 0.83
C ALA A 89 -12.26 -2.61 1.50
N VAL A 90 -11.67 -3.53 0.76
CA VAL A 90 -10.42 -4.17 1.15
C VAL A 90 -9.26 -3.37 0.57
N PHE A 91 -8.30 -3.03 1.43
CA PHE A 91 -7.09 -2.32 1.04
C PHE A 91 -5.91 -3.27 0.97
N ILE A 92 -5.26 -3.33 -0.19
CA ILE A 92 -4.06 -4.14 -0.43
C ILE A 92 -2.89 -3.18 -0.53
N GLY A 93 -2.09 -3.05 0.53
CA GLY A 93 -1.03 -2.05 0.62
C GLY A 93 0.36 -2.64 0.74
N ASN A 94 1.30 -2.15 -0.07
CA ASN A 94 2.72 -2.46 0.03
C ASN A 94 3.49 -1.31 0.66
N SER A 95 4.34 -1.58 1.67
CA SER A 95 5.23 -0.61 2.28
C SER A 95 4.50 0.66 2.78
N VAL A 96 4.70 1.83 2.14
CA VAL A 96 3.95 3.07 2.43
C VAL A 96 2.45 2.89 2.24
N GLY A 97 2.04 2.12 1.23
CA GLY A 97 0.64 1.77 1.01
C GLY A 97 0.04 1.00 2.18
N GLY A 98 0.81 0.09 2.75
CA GLY A 98 0.44 -0.61 3.98
C GLY A 98 0.32 0.32 5.19
N ASN A 99 1.24 1.30 5.33
CA ASN A 99 1.15 2.31 6.39
C ASN A 99 -0.14 3.14 6.27
N ALA A 100 -0.45 3.63 5.07
CA ALA A 100 -1.66 4.42 4.82
C ALA A 100 -2.93 3.60 5.07
N ALA A 101 -2.98 2.32 4.66
CA ALA A 101 -4.11 1.43 4.89
C ALA A 101 -4.34 1.15 6.38
N VAL A 102 -3.28 0.92 7.15
CA VAL A 102 -3.38 0.72 8.62
C VAL A 102 -3.90 1.98 9.30
N ARG A 103 -3.42 3.17 8.92
CA ARG A 103 -3.94 4.43 9.44
C ARG A 103 -5.43 4.61 9.15
N LEU A 104 -5.85 4.30 7.92
CA LEU A 104 -7.26 4.37 7.54
C LEU A 104 -8.11 3.43 8.41
N ALA A 105 -7.62 2.21 8.67
CA ALA A 105 -8.32 1.24 9.51
C ALA A 105 -8.41 1.67 10.98
N ILE A 106 -7.46 2.45 11.48
CA ILE A 106 -7.48 3.00 12.84
C ILE A 106 -8.43 4.21 12.93
N GLU A 107 -8.32 5.14 12.01
CA GLU A 107 -9.01 6.44 12.09
C GLU A 107 -10.42 6.40 11.49
N GLN A 108 -10.67 5.52 10.49
CA GLN A 108 -11.97 5.36 9.81
C GLN A 108 -12.31 3.87 9.61
N PRO A 109 -12.47 3.08 10.69
CA PRO A 109 -12.65 1.64 10.62
C PRO A 109 -13.88 1.23 9.80
N GLN A 110 -14.91 2.06 9.75
CA GLN A 110 -16.13 1.83 8.96
C GLN A 110 -15.88 1.80 7.45
N ARG A 111 -14.76 2.32 6.96
CA ARG A 111 -14.38 2.29 5.53
C ARG A 111 -13.58 1.04 5.16
N VAL A 112 -13.10 0.28 6.16
CA VAL A 112 -12.16 -0.81 5.94
C VAL A 112 -12.83 -2.15 6.23
N ARG A 113 -13.10 -2.91 5.19
CA ARG A 113 -13.66 -4.27 5.28
C ARG A 113 -12.58 -5.31 5.63
N GLY A 114 -11.36 -5.07 5.22
CA GLY A 114 -10.20 -5.92 5.47
C GLY A 114 -8.90 -5.31 4.95
N LEU A 115 -7.79 -5.81 5.45
CA LEU A 115 -6.45 -5.39 5.08
C LEU A 115 -5.62 -6.56 4.54
N VAL A 116 -4.95 -6.36 3.42
CA VAL A 116 -3.86 -7.20 2.95
C VAL A 116 -2.59 -6.34 2.92
N LEU A 117 -1.65 -6.64 3.79
CA LEU A 117 -0.48 -5.81 4.03
C LEU A 117 0.79 -6.54 3.58
N ALA A 118 1.31 -6.16 2.42
CA ALA A 118 2.55 -6.70 1.86
C ALA A 118 3.74 -5.88 2.39
N SER A 119 4.52 -6.45 3.29
CA SER A 119 5.68 -5.80 3.93
C SER A 119 5.38 -4.35 4.34
N PRO A 120 4.37 -4.09 5.21
CA PRO A 120 3.90 -2.75 5.53
C PRO A 120 4.95 -1.92 6.26
N GLY A 121 5.06 -0.64 5.93
CA GLY A 121 5.87 0.34 6.67
C GLY A 121 5.22 0.70 8.00
N GLY A 122 6.05 1.16 8.98
CA GLY A 122 5.59 1.61 10.29
C GLY A 122 5.75 0.58 11.41
N PHE A 123 6.28 -0.61 11.13
CA PHE A 123 6.53 -1.66 12.13
C PHE A 123 8.02 -1.87 12.45
N THR A 124 8.90 -1.25 11.69
CA THR A 124 10.35 -1.26 11.98
C THR A 124 10.65 -0.43 13.23
N PRO A 125 11.36 -0.97 14.24
CA PRO A 125 11.68 -0.22 15.46
C PRO A 125 12.50 1.04 15.17
N HIS A 126 12.07 2.18 15.71
CA HIS A 126 12.71 3.48 15.57
C HIS A 126 13.93 3.63 16.48
N ASN A 127 15.00 2.90 16.18
CA ASN A 127 16.29 3.03 16.84
C ASN A 127 17.27 3.95 16.08
N ALA A 128 18.47 4.15 16.59
CA ALA A 128 19.46 5.02 15.96
C ALA A 128 19.84 4.56 14.54
N LEU A 129 19.93 3.24 14.32
CA LEU A 129 20.27 2.65 13.01
C LEU A 129 19.18 2.93 11.98
N THR A 130 17.91 2.67 12.34
CA THR A 130 16.76 2.91 11.45
C THR A 130 16.64 4.40 11.13
N ARG A 131 16.74 5.27 12.13
CA ARG A 131 16.73 6.72 11.90
C ARG A 131 17.89 7.20 11.05
N GLY A 132 19.10 6.63 11.26
CA GLY A 132 20.28 6.91 10.44
C GLY A 132 20.07 6.50 8.98
N PHE A 133 19.50 5.32 8.74
CA PHE A 133 19.15 4.86 7.39
C PHE A 133 18.12 5.76 6.71
N CYS A 134 17.04 6.14 7.41
CA CYS A 134 16.04 7.06 6.87
C CYS A 134 16.65 8.44 6.56
N ARG A 135 17.58 8.94 7.41
CA ARG A 135 18.31 10.19 7.14
C ARG A 135 19.19 10.08 5.90
N LEU A 136 19.93 8.97 5.74
CA LEU A 136 20.75 8.72 4.56
C LEU A 136 19.90 8.70 3.29
N GLN A 137 18.84 7.90 3.28
CA GLN A 137 17.91 7.82 2.13
C GLN A 137 17.15 9.13 1.89
N GLY A 138 16.94 9.93 2.93
CA GLY A 138 16.36 11.27 2.84
C GLY A 138 17.33 12.38 2.42
N SER A 139 18.60 12.06 2.18
CA SER A 139 19.68 13.01 1.84
C SER A 139 20.04 12.95 0.35
N ARG A 140 20.97 13.81 -0.06
CA ARG A 140 21.56 13.77 -1.41
C ARG A 140 22.40 12.52 -1.67
N LEU A 141 22.81 11.79 -0.62
CA LEU A 141 23.57 10.54 -0.67
C LEU A 141 22.63 9.30 -0.73
N SER A 142 21.33 9.49 -0.97
CA SER A 142 20.37 8.41 -1.10
C SER A 142 20.76 7.43 -2.22
N ILE A 143 20.53 6.14 -1.98
CA ILE A 143 20.67 5.11 -3.01
C ILE A 143 19.64 5.41 -4.11
N PRO A 144 20.05 5.48 -5.39
CA PRO A 144 19.10 5.70 -6.49
C PRO A 144 18.00 4.63 -6.54
N PRO A 145 16.77 4.97 -6.97
CA PRO A 145 15.61 4.07 -6.96
C PRO A 145 15.88 2.72 -7.63
N TYR A 146 16.57 2.71 -8.76
CA TYR A 146 16.93 1.48 -9.47
C TYR A 146 17.80 0.53 -8.64
N TRP A 147 18.87 1.03 -8.03
CA TRP A 147 19.75 0.20 -7.22
C TRP A 147 19.07 -0.27 -5.94
N PHE A 148 18.24 0.59 -5.34
CA PHE A 148 17.43 0.22 -4.19
C PHE A 148 16.41 -0.86 -4.54
N ALA A 149 15.69 -0.73 -5.68
CA ALA A 149 14.77 -1.75 -6.16
C ALA A 149 15.47 -3.09 -6.46
N ARG A 150 16.65 -3.05 -7.07
CA ARG A 150 17.46 -4.27 -7.28
C ARG A 150 17.85 -4.97 -5.97
N LEU A 151 18.00 -4.24 -4.89
CA LEU A 151 18.35 -4.79 -3.60
C LEU A 151 17.18 -5.57 -2.99
N TYR A 152 15.95 -5.06 -3.09
CA TYR A 152 14.80 -5.66 -2.42
C TYR A 152 13.94 -6.58 -3.31
N LEU A 153 14.00 -6.46 -4.65
CA LEU A 153 13.37 -7.39 -5.59
C LEU A 153 14.31 -8.60 -5.80
N ARG A 154 13.94 -9.74 -5.28
CA ARG A 154 14.80 -10.94 -5.24
C ARG A 154 14.51 -11.93 -6.36
N ARG A 155 13.30 -11.87 -6.94
CA ARG A 155 12.90 -12.72 -8.04
C ARG A 155 12.67 -11.91 -9.31
N ARG A 156 13.12 -12.46 -10.43
CA ARG A 156 12.95 -11.86 -11.74
C ARG A 156 11.69 -12.41 -12.40
N THR A 157 10.77 -11.52 -12.69
CA THR A 157 9.54 -11.75 -13.44
C THR A 157 9.35 -10.62 -14.44
N PRO A 158 8.47 -10.74 -15.44
CA PRO A 158 8.14 -9.60 -16.30
C PRO A 158 7.71 -8.36 -15.51
N ALA A 159 6.92 -8.52 -14.44
CA ALA A 159 6.46 -7.42 -13.60
C ALA A 159 7.63 -6.76 -12.85
N THR A 160 8.53 -7.52 -12.23
CA THR A 160 9.71 -6.94 -11.54
C THR A 160 10.69 -6.28 -12.51
N GLU A 161 10.84 -6.78 -13.73
CA GLU A 161 11.65 -6.13 -14.76
C GLU A 161 11.03 -4.79 -15.18
N ALA A 162 9.69 -4.73 -15.36
CA ALA A 162 8.99 -3.48 -15.63
C ALA A 162 9.15 -2.47 -14.49
N MET A 163 9.02 -2.91 -13.22
CA MET A 163 9.30 -2.07 -12.04
C MET A 163 10.72 -1.50 -12.05
N LEU A 164 11.73 -2.32 -12.40
CA LEU A 164 13.12 -1.87 -12.48
C LEU A 164 13.36 -0.88 -13.62
N GLN A 165 12.71 -1.07 -14.76
CA GLN A 165 12.78 -0.11 -15.87
C GLN A 165 12.18 1.24 -15.46
N ARG A 166 11.03 1.25 -14.77
CA ARG A 166 10.43 2.47 -14.22
C ARG A 166 11.34 3.14 -13.20
N ALA A 167 11.97 2.37 -12.32
CA ALA A 167 12.91 2.87 -11.33
C ALA A 167 14.17 3.48 -11.96
N ARG A 168 14.63 2.96 -13.11
CA ARG A 168 15.77 3.52 -13.85
C ARG A 168 15.42 4.82 -14.59
N GLY A 169 14.22 4.92 -15.15
CA GLY A 169 13.75 6.01 -15.98
C GLY A 169 12.87 7.01 -15.22
N PRO A 170 11.54 6.90 -15.31
CA PRO A 170 10.62 7.93 -14.82
C PRO A 170 10.77 8.28 -13.33
N GLN A 171 11.18 7.33 -12.49
CA GLN A 171 11.33 7.56 -11.05
C GLN A 171 12.70 8.11 -10.64
N SER A 172 13.61 8.32 -11.59
CA SER A 172 14.95 8.88 -11.36
C SER A 172 15.09 10.35 -11.78
N THR A 173 14.00 11.03 -12.13
CA THR A 173 14.01 12.48 -12.36
C THR A 173 14.31 13.24 -11.07
N SER A 174 14.80 14.47 -11.18
CA SER A 174 15.15 15.30 -10.01
C SER A 174 13.96 15.53 -9.07
N GLU A 175 12.76 15.72 -9.63
CA GLU A 175 11.52 15.87 -8.89
C GLU A 175 11.16 14.60 -8.13
N ARG A 176 11.15 13.44 -8.82
CA ARG A 176 10.88 12.12 -8.20
C ARG A 176 11.90 11.76 -7.13
N MET A 177 13.17 12.12 -7.35
CA MET A 177 14.20 11.95 -6.32
C MET A 177 13.94 12.83 -5.10
N THR A 178 13.41 14.04 -5.28
CA THR A 178 13.03 14.93 -4.17
C THR A 178 11.87 14.36 -3.39
N LEU A 179 10.82 13.86 -4.07
CA LEU A 179 9.69 13.14 -3.48
C LEU A 179 10.16 11.92 -2.68
N ASN A 180 10.97 11.07 -3.30
CA ASN A 180 11.49 9.85 -2.66
C ASN A 180 12.27 10.18 -1.37
N ARG A 181 13.15 11.17 -1.41
CA ARG A 181 13.91 11.63 -0.23
C ARG A 181 13.00 12.18 0.88
N ALA A 182 11.98 12.95 0.51
CA ALA A 182 11.00 13.48 1.45
C ALA A 182 10.21 12.36 2.13
N MET A 183 9.79 11.36 1.36
CA MET A 183 9.13 10.17 1.87
C MET A 183 10.00 9.42 2.89
N TRP A 184 11.28 9.19 2.59
CA TRP A 184 12.21 8.56 3.51
C TRP A 184 12.40 9.36 4.80
N ARG A 185 12.49 10.70 4.72
CA ARG A 185 12.55 11.56 5.92
C ARG A 185 11.31 11.40 6.80
N SER A 186 10.14 11.25 6.18
CA SER A 186 8.89 11.07 6.93
C SER A 186 8.83 9.73 7.68
N PHE A 187 9.38 8.64 7.12
CA PHE A 187 9.51 7.36 7.82
C PHE A 187 10.44 7.42 9.04
N GLY A 188 11.38 8.34 9.08
CA GLY A 188 12.25 8.57 10.24
C GLY A 188 11.57 9.31 11.41
N ARG A 189 10.34 9.81 11.24
CA ARG A 189 9.60 10.54 12.28
C ARG A 189 8.86 9.57 13.21
N PRO A 190 8.78 9.86 14.52
CA PRO A 190 8.07 9.01 15.49
C PRO A 190 6.60 8.74 15.10
N GLU A 191 5.94 9.72 14.48
CA GLU A 191 4.53 9.64 14.10
C GLU A 191 4.26 8.61 12.99
N SER A 192 5.30 8.18 12.27
CA SER A 192 5.20 7.09 11.28
C SER A 192 5.17 5.70 11.92
N ASP A 193 5.48 5.60 13.21
CA ASP A 193 5.49 4.34 13.97
C ASP A 193 4.06 3.88 14.30
N LEU A 194 3.69 2.73 13.75
CA LEU A 194 2.35 2.16 13.93
C LEU A 194 2.28 1.05 14.99
N ARG A 195 3.40 0.67 15.60
CA ARG A 195 3.50 -0.51 16.48
C ARG A 195 2.54 -0.49 17.67
N VAL A 196 2.26 0.68 18.21
CA VAL A 196 1.29 0.85 19.30
C VAL A 196 -0.11 1.08 18.74
N LEU A 197 -0.24 1.95 17.75
CA LEU A 197 -1.53 2.37 17.18
C LEU A 197 -2.25 1.20 16.47
N ALA A 198 -1.52 0.30 15.83
CA ALA A 198 -2.09 -0.84 15.09
C ALA A 198 -2.87 -1.84 15.97
N ARG A 199 -2.74 -1.76 17.30
CA ARG A 199 -3.58 -2.52 18.24
C ARG A 199 -5.07 -2.16 18.14
N ALA A 200 -5.38 -0.98 17.64
CA ALA A 200 -6.74 -0.51 17.41
C ALA A 200 -7.36 -1.03 16.09
N VAL A 201 -6.60 -1.72 15.26
CA VAL A 201 -7.12 -2.29 14.00
C VAL A 201 -8.06 -3.44 14.32
N ALA A 202 -9.36 -3.23 14.04
CA ALA A 202 -10.41 -4.24 14.21
C ALA A 202 -10.67 -5.04 12.93
N ALA A 203 -10.29 -4.51 11.77
CA ALA A 203 -10.54 -5.16 10.48
C ALA A 203 -9.74 -6.47 10.34
N PRO A 204 -10.34 -7.55 9.79
CA PRO A 204 -9.59 -8.74 9.41
C PRO A 204 -8.35 -8.37 8.61
N THR A 205 -7.20 -8.96 8.96
CA THR A 205 -5.92 -8.56 8.37
C THR A 205 -5.09 -9.77 7.96
N LEU A 206 -4.58 -9.74 6.72
CA LEU A 206 -3.58 -10.66 6.19
C LEU A 206 -2.24 -9.92 6.08
N LEU A 207 -1.23 -10.39 6.78
CA LEU A 207 0.15 -9.92 6.71
C LEU A 207 0.96 -10.83 5.78
N LEU A 208 1.47 -10.28 4.68
CA LEU A 208 2.31 -10.98 3.71
C LEU A 208 3.72 -10.41 3.74
N PHE A 209 4.71 -11.21 4.08
CA PHE A 209 6.11 -10.79 4.09
C PHE A 209 6.96 -11.66 3.19
N GLY A 210 7.97 -11.08 2.58
CA GLY A 210 9.00 -11.83 1.85
C GLY A 210 10.07 -12.39 2.78
N ALA A 211 10.38 -13.68 2.65
CA ALA A 211 11.45 -14.33 3.42
C ALA A 211 12.84 -13.73 3.11
N GLN A 212 12.99 -13.13 1.93
CA GLN A 212 14.24 -12.58 1.42
C GLN A 212 14.22 -11.04 1.37
N ASP A 213 13.22 -10.39 1.98
CA ASP A 213 13.11 -8.95 2.02
C ASP A 213 14.16 -8.31 2.95
N PRO A 214 15.15 -7.57 2.41
CA PRO A 214 16.15 -6.92 3.25
C PRO A 214 15.68 -5.56 3.77
N ALA A 215 14.64 -4.97 3.18
CA ALA A 215 14.13 -3.65 3.55
C ALA A 215 13.21 -3.73 4.78
N ILE A 216 12.32 -4.71 4.79
CA ILE A 216 11.36 -4.97 5.90
C ILE A 216 11.35 -6.47 6.20
N PRO A 217 12.35 -6.98 6.96
CA PRO A 217 12.53 -8.41 7.18
C PRO A 217 11.40 -9.07 7.95
N ALA A 218 10.86 -10.18 7.40
CA ALA A 218 9.78 -10.95 8.03
C ALA A 218 10.12 -11.41 9.45
N ALA A 219 11.35 -11.84 9.68
CA ALA A 219 11.82 -12.34 10.98
C ALA A 219 11.82 -11.27 12.08
N LYS A 220 11.90 -10.00 11.71
CA LYS A 220 11.91 -8.86 12.64
C LYS A 220 10.59 -8.10 12.55
N ASP A 221 10.35 -7.44 11.44
CA ASP A 221 9.22 -6.51 11.29
C ASP A 221 7.89 -7.24 11.14
N GLY A 222 7.87 -8.42 10.49
CA GLY A 222 6.70 -9.27 10.39
C GLY A 222 6.22 -9.77 11.76
N ARG A 223 7.16 -10.17 12.63
CA ARG A 223 6.82 -10.54 14.02
C ARG A 223 6.31 -9.36 14.84
N VAL A 224 6.87 -8.17 14.63
CA VAL A 224 6.42 -6.94 15.29
C VAL A 224 5.00 -6.57 14.83
N ALA A 225 4.72 -6.62 13.53
CA ALA A 225 3.40 -6.37 12.96
C ALA A 225 2.35 -7.37 13.50
N ALA A 226 2.68 -8.67 13.52
CA ALA A 226 1.79 -9.71 14.05
C ALA A 226 1.51 -9.53 15.55
N ARG A 227 2.48 -9.09 16.36
CA ARG A 227 2.26 -8.76 17.77
C ARG A 227 1.41 -7.51 17.96
N ALA A 228 1.52 -6.54 17.06
CA ALA A 228 0.72 -5.31 17.09
C ALA A 228 -0.74 -5.57 16.66
N MET A 229 -0.97 -6.57 15.81
CA MET A 229 -2.29 -6.98 15.29
C MET A 229 -2.50 -8.48 15.55
N PRO A 230 -2.86 -8.90 16.79
CA PRO A 230 -2.88 -10.32 17.18
C PRO A 230 -3.88 -11.19 16.39
N SER A 231 -4.95 -10.59 15.84
CA SER A 231 -5.92 -11.28 14.99
C SER A 231 -5.49 -11.43 13.52
N ALA A 232 -4.35 -10.84 13.14
CA ALA A 232 -3.87 -10.93 11.77
C ALA A 232 -3.23 -12.29 11.46
N LYS A 233 -3.54 -12.86 10.29
CA LYS A 233 -2.83 -14.02 9.75
C LYS A 233 -1.50 -13.57 9.17
N LEU A 234 -0.38 -14.08 9.67
CA LEU A 234 0.96 -13.83 9.11
C LEU A 234 1.36 -14.98 8.18
N VAL A 235 1.73 -14.64 6.95
CA VAL A 235 2.26 -15.55 5.95
C VAL A 235 3.60 -15.02 5.43
N VAL A 236 4.58 -15.90 5.32
CA VAL A 236 5.91 -15.56 4.78
C VAL A 236 6.10 -16.28 3.45
N LEU A 237 6.29 -15.50 2.38
CA LEU A 237 6.43 -15.99 1.01
C LEU A 237 7.91 -16.05 0.58
N PRO A 238 8.31 -16.97 -0.32
CA PRO A 238 9.69 -17.13 -0.77
C PRO A 238 10.08 -16.08 -1.81
N CYS A 239 10.05 -14.79 -1.43
CA CYS A 239 10.32 -13.63 -2.28
C CYS A 239 10.98 -12.49 -1.50
N GLY A 240 11.22 -11.34 -2.15
CA GLY A 240 11.63 -10.08 -1.55
C GLY A 240 10.45 -9.22 -1.14
N HIS A 241 10.53 -7.91 -1.45
CA HIS A 241 9.63 -6.87 -0.93
C HIS A 241 8.27 -6.77 -1.63
N ALA A 242 8.15 -7.27 -2.86
CA ALA A 242 6.96 -7.12 -3.72
C ALA A 242 6.35 -8.49 -4.10
N PRO A 243 5.69 -9.20 -3.16
CA PRO A 243 5.18 -10.55 -3.41
C PRO A 243 4.18 -10.61 -4.57
N PHE A 244 3.38 -9.59 -4.81
CA PHE A 244 2.45 -9.48 -5.93
C PHE A 244 3.14 -9.45 -7.31
N ALA A 245 4.39 -9.00 -7.37
CA ALA A 245 5.19 -8.96 -8.60
C ALA A 245 6.19 -10.12 -8.69
N GLU A 246 6.73 -10.58 -7.57
CA GLU A 246 7.78 -11.60 -7.50
C GLU A 246 7.25 -13.04 -7.51
N VAL A 247 6.12 -13.29 -6.86
CA VAL A 247 5.47 -14.61 -6.74
C VAL A 247 3.95 -14.48 -6.86
N PRO A 248 3.43 -13.90 -7.97
CA PRO A 248 2.03 -13.52 -8.10
C PRO A 248 1.05 -14.66 -7.84
N GLY A 249 1.36 -15.88 -8.24
CA GLY A 249 0.50 -17.04 -7.98
C GLY A 249 0.34 -17.36 -6.50
N LEU A 250 1.43 -17.33 -5.72
CA LEU A 250 1.36 -17.55 -4.27
C LEU A 250 0.66 -16.38 -3.57
N PHE A 251 0.93 -15.16 -4.00
CA PHE A 251 0.25 -13.97 -3.49
C PHE A 251 -1.27 -14.06 -3.70
N LEU A 252 -1.70 -14.37 -4.92
CA LEU A 252 -3.12 -14.51 -5.26
C LEU A 252 -3.81 -15.61 -4.45
N ALA A 253 -3.17 -16.77 -4.28
CA ALA A 253 -3.74 -17.86 -3.49
C ALA A 253 -4.05 -17.44 -2.04
N GLU A 254 -3.13 -16.73 -1.38
CA GLU A 254 -3.35 -16.22 -0.02
C GLU A 254 -4.39 -15.10 0.03
N VAL A 255 -4.39 -14.18 -0.94
CA VAL A 255 -5.35 -13.09 -1.02
C VAL A 255 -6.75 -13.61 -1.29
N GLU A 256 -6.94 -14.50 -2.27
CA GLU A 256 -8.25 -15.08 -2.60
C GLU A 256 -8.82 -15.89 -1.42
N SER A 257 -7.98 -16.69 -0.76
CA SER A 257 -8.36 -17.41 0.46
C SER A 257 -8.82 -16.45 1.57
N PHE A 258 -8.10 -15.35 1.77
CA PHE A 258 -8.46 -14.31 2.74
C PHE A 258 -9.77 -13.62 2.38
N LEU A 259 -9.96 -13.22 1.12
CA LEU A 259 -11.17 -12.55 0.63
C LEU A 259 -12.41 -13.44 0.79
N ALA A 260 -12.29 -14.74 0.50
CA ALA A 260 -13.36 -15.73 0.69
C ALA A 260 -13.77 -15.90 2.14
N GLY A 261 -12.84 -15.71 3.10
CA GLY A 261 -13.09 -15.79 4.54
C GLY A 261 -13.67 -14.53 5.16
N LEU A 262 -13.78 -13.42 4.42
CA LEU A 262 -14.34 -12.19 4.96
C LEU A 262 -15.85 -12.30 5.15
N PRO A 263 -16.41 -11.69 6.22
CA PRO A 263 -17.86 -11.66 6.45
C PRO A 263 -18.61 -11.16 5.22
N ALA A 264 -19.76 -11.75 4.93
CA ALA A 264 -20.63 -11.27 3.85
C ALA A 264 -21.04 -9.81 4.08
N VAL A 265 -21.04 -9.00 3.03
CA VAL A 265 -21.64 -7.66 3.09
C VAL A 265 -23.14 -7.84 3.06
N HIS A 266 -23.81 -7.70 4.20
CA HIS A 266 -25.25 -7.55 4.20
C HIS A 266 -25.56 -6.18 3.57
N GLY A 267 -26.08 -6.22 2.34
CA GLY A 267 -26.62 -5.02 1.69
C GLY A 267 -27.72 -4.41 2.56
N PRO A 268 -28.06 -3.11 2.39
CA PRO A 268 -29.20 -2.54 3.09
C PRO A 268 -30.42 -3.40 2.83
N VAL A 269 -31.09 -3.82 3.90
CA VAL A 269 -32.39 -4.50 3.82
C VAL A 269 -33.35 -3.46 3.21
N THR A 270 -33.57 -3.56 1.90
CA THR A 270 -34.65 -2.84 1.22
C THR A 270 -35.99 -3.45 1.61
N GLY A 271 -36.37 -3.21 2.87
CA GLY A 271 -37.69 -3.53 3.40
C GLY A 271 -38.53 -2.25 3.48
N LEU A 272 -38.98 -1.75 2.37
CA LEU A 272 -40.15 -0.86 2.33
C LEU A 272 -41.33 -1.66 1.85
N HIS A 273 -42.05 -2.24 2.79
CA HIS A 273 -43.43 -2.62 2.62
C HIS A 273 -44.23 -1.38 2.15
N ARG A 274 -44.60 -1.35 0.88
CA ARG A 274 -45.79 -0.60 0.46
C ARG A 274 -46.99 -1.30 1.08
N GLN A 275 -47.53 -0.79 2.17
CA GLN A 275 -48.89 -1.02 2.51
C GLN A 275 -49.75 -0.12 1.60
N ALA A 276 -50.48 -0.78 0.71
CA ALA A 276 -51.63 -0.17 0.02
C ALA A 276 -52.82 -0.11 0.99
N SER A 277 -53.43 1.03 1.05
CA SER A 277 -54.85 1.23 1.44
C SER A 277 -55.41 2.29 0.54
#